data_e33e02184e4ee07ad0e84b9184311cb9
#
_entry.id   e33e02184e4ee07ad0e84b9184311cb9
#
_cell.length_a   1.000
_cell.length_b   1.000
_cell.length_c   1.000
_cell.angle_alpha   90.00
_cell.angle_beta   90.00
_cell.angle_gamma   90.00
#
_symmetry.space_group_name_H-M   'P 1'
#
loop_
_entity.id
_entity.type
_entity.pdbx_description
1 polymer ?
#
loop_
_entity_poly.entity_id
_entity_poly.type
_entity_poly.pdbx_seq_one_letter_code
_entity_poly.pdbx_strand_id
1 'polypeptide(L)'
;MESIGMRITWHGHSAFELRDSLITFIDPFFEGNPMADITADEAEPDVIVVTHGHADHMGDTLTIAKRTGCKVVAVNEIAKYIQSQGVDARGANIGGAIDLGVRYTFVQAVHSNGIDEAGFGWDAGSPAGIVVGDNVTIYHAGDTALFSDMSLIRELYKPKVAMLPIGGRFTMDINQALIAVRLLQPQFVIPMHYNTFDVIRADVGKFQRMVEDQTDTEVVLMEPGDSIDV
;
A
#
# COMPACT_ATOMS: atom_id res chain seq x y z
N MET A 1 15.40 -0.19 25.41
CA MET A 1 14.05 -0.46 24.89
C MET A 1 14.27 -1.39 23.71
N GLU A 2 13.76 -2.62 23.79
CA GLU A 2 13.74 -3.51 22.64
C GLU A 2 12.98 -2.80 21.53
N SER A 3 13.52 -2.79 20.32
CA SER A 3 12.79 -2.28 19.16
C SER A 3 11.55 -3.16 19.01
N ILE A 4 10.37 -2.60 19.24
CA ILE A 4 9.12 -3.27 18.90
C ILE A 4 9.19 -3.41 17.38
N GLY A 5 9.29 -4.65 16.89
CA GLY A 5 9.22 -4.94 15.45
C GLY A 5 7.87 -4.50 14.91
N MET A 6 7.81 -4.22 13.61
CA MET A 6 6.53 -3.91 12.96
C MET A 6 5.81 -5.21 12.61
N ARG A 7 4.53 -5.33 13.00
CA ARG A 7 3.65 -6.40 12.53
C ARG A 7 2.92 -5.94 11.28
N ILE A 8 2.89 -6.79 10.28
CA ILE A 8 2.22 -6.58 9.00
C ILE A 8 1.14 -7.64 8.85
N THR A 9 -0.11 -7.23 8.65
CA THR A 9 -1.23 -8.12 8.34
C THR A 9 -1.76 -7.80 6.95
N TRP A 10 -2.02 -8.80 6.13
CA TRP A 10 -2.64 -8.63 4.82
C TRP A 10 -4.14 -8.92 4.90
N HIS A 11 -4.96 -7.98 4.44
CA HIS A 11 -6.43 -8.10 4.44
C HIS A 11 -7.01 -8.35 3.04
N GLY A 12 -6.18 -8.82 2.11
CA GLY A 12 -6.55 -9.06 0.72
C GLY A 12 -6.35 -7.84 -0.18
N HIS A 13 -6.23 -8.08 -1.48
CA HIS A 13 -5.97 -7.07 -2.51
C HIS A 13 -4.72 -6.24 -2.20
N SER A 14 -4.88 -4.94 -1.96
CA SER A 14 -3.81 -4.03 -1.53
C SER A 14 -4.01 -3.52 -0.10
N ALA A 15 -4.96 -4.09 0.65
CA ALA A 15 -5.27 -3.67 2.00
C ALA A 15 -4.32 -4.31 3.04
N PHE A 16 -3.59 -3.46 3.77
CA PHE A 16 -2.67 -3.90 4.81
C PHE A 16 -2.89 -3.16 6.13
N GLU A 17 -2.75 -3.88 7.24
CA GLU A 17 -2.56 -3.29 8.56
C GLU A 17 -1.07 -3.35 8.93
N LEU A 18 -0.52 -2.22 9.35
CA LEU A 18 0.81 -2.11 9.96
C LEU A 18 0.64 -1.73 11.42
N ARG A 19 1.22 -2.51 12.31
CA ARG A 19 1.14 -2.26 13.75
C ARG A 19 2.54 -2.14 14.35
N ASP A 20 2.83 -0.94 14.82
CA ASP A 20 3.98 -0.63 15.68
C ASP A 20 3.52 0.21 16.88
N SER A 21 3.90 1.49 16.98
CA SER A 21 3.37 2.44 17.97
C SER A 21 1.97 2.95 17.61
N LEU A 22 1.57 2.85 16.35
CA LEU A 22 0.25 3.16 15.83
C LEU A 22 -0.28 1.98 15.01
N ILE A 23 -1.60 1.90 14.89
CA ILE A 23 -2.28 1.01 13.96
C ILE A 23 -2.54 1.80 12.68
N THR A 24 -1.83 1.44 11.61
CA THR A 24 -1.97 2.06 10.29
C THR A 24 -2.62 1.09 9.32
N PHE A 25 -3.72 1.50 8.69
CA PHE A 25 -4.26 0.79 7.53
C PHE A 25 -3.84 1.49 6.24
N ILE A 26 -3.40 0.72 5.25
CA ILE A 26 -3.10 1.21 3.91
C ILE A 26 -4.14 0.64 2.96
N ASP A 27 -4.77 1.52 2.17
CA ASP A 27 -5.76 1.19 1.14
C ASP A 27 -6.86 0.21 1.64
N PRO A 28 -7.66 0.59 2.67
CA PRO A 28 -8.61 -0.30 3.33
C PRO A 28 -9.85 -0.57 2.44
N PHE A 29 -9.72 -1.47 1.51
CA PHE A 29 -10.78 -1.95 0.64
C PHE A 29 -11.30 -3.29 1.15
N PHE A 30 -12.42 -3.28 1.86
CA PHE A 30 -13.06 -4.47 2.44
C PHE A 30 -14.43 -4.73 1.82
N GLU A 31 -15.33 -3.73 1.77
CA GLU A 31 -16.61 -3.88 1.12
C GLU A 31 -16.44 -4.02 -0.39
N GLY A 32 -16.96 -5.10 -0.95
CA GLY A 32 -16.76 -5.44 -2.38
C GLY A 32 -15.47 -6.18 -2.70
N ASN A 33 -14.59 -6.39 -1.73
CA ASN A 33 -13.40 -7.23 -1.85
C ASN A 33 -13.72 -8.68 -1.46
N PRO A 34 -13.77 -9.63 -2.42
CA PRO A 34 -14.10 -11.02 -2.12
C PRO A 34 -13.03 -11.76 -1.30
N MET A 35 -11.85 -11.16 -1.13
CA MET A 35 -10.75 -11.71 -0.34
C MET A 35 -10.64 -11.09 1.06
N ALA A 36 -11.42 -10.05 1.38
CA ALA A 36 -11.31 -9.41 2.69
C ALA A 36 -11.67 -10.38 3.82
N ASP A 37 -10.83 -10.42 4.86
CA ASP A 37 -11.02 -11.23 6.08
C ASP A 37 -11.69 -10.46 7.21
N ILE A 38 -11.77 -9.11 7.09
CA ILE A 38 -12.45 -8.21 8.03
C ILE A 38 -13.40 -7.28 7.28
N THR A 39 -14.24 -6.59 8.04
CA THR A 39 -15.18 -5.58 7.56
C THR A 39 -14.72 -4.17 7.96
N ALA A 40 -15.30 -3.14 7.34
CA ALA A 40 -15.07 -1.74 7.74
C ALA A 40 -15.47 -1.45 9.20
N ASP A 41 -16.45 -2.17 9.74
CA ASP A 41 -16.90 -2.00 11.13
C ASP A 41 -15.92 -2.58 12.15
N GLU A 42 -15.10 -3.56 11.76
CA GLU A 42 -14.09 -4.20 12.62
C GLU A 42 -12.74 -3.47 12.59
N ALA A 43 -12.49 -2.62 11.58
CA ALA A 43 -11.24 -1.89 11.44
C ALA A 43 -11.14 -0.74 12.46
N GLU A 44 -10.09 -0.72 13.29
CA GLU A 44 -9.85 0.29 14.34
C GLU A 44 -8.46 0.96 14.16
N PRO A 45 -8.24 1.73 13.07
CA PRO A 45 -6.97 2.40 12.82
C PRO A 45 -6.79 3.67 13.68
N ASP A 46 -5.54 3.99 14.00
CA ASP A 46 -5.11 5.33 14.40
C ASP A 46 -4.91 6.24 13.16
N VAL A 47 -4.43 5.63 12.06
CA VAL A 47 -4.16 6.31 10.79
C VAL A 47 -4.58 5.43 9.62
N ILE A 48 -5.22 6.04 8.62
CA ILE A 48 -5.41 5.43 7.30
C ILE A 48 -4.50 6.15 6.30
N VAL A 49 -3.82 5.37 5.45
CA VAL A 49 -3.03 5.90 4.33
C VAL A 49 -3.69 5.46 3.02
N VAL A 50 -3.90 6.42 2.12
CA VAL A 50 -4.46 6.15 0.79
C VAL A 50 -3.40 6.45 -0.27
N THR A 51 -3.07 5.45 -1.08
CA THR A 51 -2.07 5.55 -2.14
C THR A 51 -2.60 6.34 -3.34
N HIS A 52 -3.84 6.10 -3.74
CA HIS A 52 -4.52 6.76 -4.84
C HIS A 52 -6.05 6.60 -4.74
N GLY A 53 -6.80 7.29 -5.59
CA GLY A 53 -8.24 7.49 -5.41
C GLY A 53 -9.15 6.47 -6.09
N HIS A 54 -8.65 5.38 -6.69
CA HIS A 54 -9.50 4.32 -7.23
C HIS A 54 -10.29 3.62 -6.12
N ALA A 55 -11.47 3.11 -6.44
CA ALA A 55 -12.41 2.56 -5.46
C ALA A 55 -11.83 1.36 -4.69
N ASP A 56 -11.00 0.54 -5.32
CA ASP A 56 -10.33 -0.61 -4.72
C ASP A 56 -9.09 -0.27 -3.85
N HIS A 57 -8.83 1.04 -3.63
CA HIS A 57 -7.79 1.56 -2.73
C HIS A 57 -8.35 2.61 -1.75
N MET A 58 -9.11 3.59 -2.25
CA MET A 58 -9.87 4.51 -1.41
C MET A 58 -10.82 3.74 -0.49
N GLY A 59 -11.48 2.72 -1.03
CA GLY A 59 -12.25 1.71 -0.32
C GLY A 59 -13.15 2.29 0.77
N ASP A 60 -13.07 1.70 1.96
CA ASP A 60 -13.88 2.07 3.12
C ASP A 60 -13.31 3.24 3.93
N THR A 61 -12.30 3.95 3.41
CA THR A 61 -11.58 5.03 4.11
C THR A 61 -12.53 6.03 4.77
N LEU A 62 -13.53 6.54 4.04
CA LEU A 62 -14.45 7.54 4.59
C LEU A 62 -15.36 6.96 5.67
N THR A 63 -15.84 5.74 5.49
CA THR A 63 -16.70 5.03 6.44
C THR A 63 -15.95 4.79 7.74
N ILE A 64 -14.75 4.22 7.66
CA ILE A 64 -13.91 3.93 8.82
C ILE A 64 -13.53 5.22 9.55
N ALA A 65 -13.02 6.24 8.82
CA ALA A 65 -12.56 7.47 9.44
C ALA A 65 -13.68 8.28 10.11
N LYS A 66 -14.89 8.29 9.54
CA LYS A 66 -16.05 8.92 10.18
C LYS A 66 -16.49 8.20 11.45
N ARG A 67 -16.37 6.88 11.49
CA ARG A 67 -16.73 6.06 12.66
C ARG A 67 -15.69 6.17 13.78
N THR A 68 -14.40 6.04 13.44
CA THR A 68 -13.31 5.97 14.44
C THR A 68 -12.75 7.34 14.83
N GLY A 69 -12.88 8.34 13.96
CA GLY A 69 -12.20 9.63 14.11
C GLY A 69 -10.68 9.57 13.83
N CYS A 70 -10.19 8.50 13.22
CA CYS A 70 -8.79 8.38 12.84
C CYS A 70 -8.37 9.45 11.81
N LYS A 71 -7.08 9.70 11.70
CA LYS A 71 -6.54 10.60 10.69
C LYS A 71 -6.33 9.88 9.37
N VAL A 72 -6.53 10.59 8.26
CA VAL A 72 -6.21 10.07 6.94
C VAL A 72 -5.00 10.80 6.37
N VAL A 73 -4.09 10.05 5.75
CA VAL A 73 -2.88 10.54 5.09
C VAL A 73 -2.96 10.16 3.60
N ALA A 74 -2.84 11.13 2.71
CA ALA A 74 -2.94 10.91 1.27
C ALA A 74 -2.17 11.99 0.48
N VAL A 75 -2.10 11.86 -0.85
CA VAL A 75 -1.65 12.98 -1.68
C VAL A 75 -2.59 14.18 -1.51
N ASN A 76 -2.06 15.39 -1.70
CA ASN A 76 -2.73 16.62 -1.31
C ASN A 76 -4.16 16.78 -1.89
N GLU A 77 -4.39 16.36 -3.14
CA GLU A 77 -5.68 16.47 -3.81
C GLU A 77 -6.72 15.52 -3.20
N ILE A 78 -6.32 14.27 -2.91
CA ILE A 78 -7.17 13.29 -2.21
C ILE A 78 -7.44 13.74 -0.78
N ALA A 79 -6.43 14.24 -0.05
CA ALA A 79 -6.62 14.76 1.29
C ALA A 79 -7.65 15.92 1.33
N LYS A 80 -7.63 16.83 0.36
CA LYS A 80 -8.63 17.88 0.23
C LYS A 80 -10.04 17.34 -0.04
N TYR A 81 -10.14 16.32 -0.89
CA TYR A 81 -11.43 15.66 -1.10
C TYR A 81 -11.96 15.06 0.21
N ILE A 82 -11.12 14.28 0.92
CA ILE A 82 -11.48 13.67 2.21
C ILE A 82 -11.86 14.73 3.25
N GLN A 83 -11.13 15.85 3.33
CA GLN A 83 -11.49 17.00 4.19
C GLN A 83 -12.87 17.57 3.82
N SER A 84 -13.20 17.66 2.54
CA SER A 84 -14.52 18.14 2.09
C SER A 84 -15.66 17.21 2.53
N GLN A 85 -15.36 15.95 2.83
CA GLN A 85 -16.30 14.96 3.38
C GLN A 85 -16.39 15.01 4.93
N GLY A 86 -15.70 15.95 5.57
CA GLY A 86 -15.72 16.16 7.02
C GLY A 86 -14.77 15.28 7.83
N VAL A 87 -13.76 14.69 7.19
CA VAL A 87 -12.76 13.81 7.83
C VAL A 87 -11.43 14.59 8.04
N ASP A 88 -10.72 14.34 9.15
CA ASP A 88 -9.38 14.91 9.39
C ASP A 88 -8.35 14.22 8.48
N ALA A 89 -7.95 14.89 7.44
CA ALA A 89 -6.95 14.39 6.50
C ALA A 89 -5.72 15.31 6.41
N ARG A 90 -4.57 14.71 6.15
CA ARG A 90 -3.29 15.40 5.95
C ARG A 90 -2.76 15.06 4.57
N GLY A 91 -2.41 16.08 3.81
CA GLY A 91 -1.91 15.94 2.45
C GLY A 91 -0.43 16.25 2.33
N ALA A 92 0.28 15.45 1.53
CA ALA A 92 1.61 15.78 1.02
C ALA A 92 1.68 15.52 -0.48
N ASN A 93 2.79 15.92 -1.11
CA ASN A 93 3.09 15.60 -2.50
C ASN A 93 4.20 14.54 -2.58
N ILE A 94 4.40 13.97 -3.76
CA ILE A 94 5.52 13.07 -4.03
C ILE A 94 6.84 13.74 -3.62
N GLY A 95 7.66 13.01 -2.86
CA GLY A 95 8.90 13.48 -2.25
C GLY A 95 8.71 14.10 -0.86
N GLY A 96 7.46 14.38 -0.44
CA GLY A 96 7.13 14.87 0.89
C GLY A 96 6.80 13.75 1.89
N ALA A 97 6.77 14.11 3.17
CA ALA A 97 6.41 13.20 4.24
C ALA A 97 5.48 13.87 5.26
N ILE A 98 4.68 13.05 5.94
CA ILE A 98 3.85 13.41 7.08
C ILE A 98 4.32 12.57 8.26
N ASP A 99 4.55 13.23 9.41
CA ASP A 99 4.93 12.59 10.65
C ASP A 99 3.77 12.74 11.66
N LEU A 100 3.26 11.60 12.11
CA LEU A 100 2.22 11.50 13.14
C LEU A 100 2.67 10.66 14.35
N GLY A 101 4.00 10.55 14.55
CA GLY A 101 4.64 9.59 15.45
C GLY A 101 5.17 8.38 14.70
N VAL A 102 4.61 8.10 13.53
CA VAL A 102 5.13 7.25 12.46
C VAL A 102 5.25 8.11 11.21
N ARG A 103 6.33 7.94 10.47
CA ARG A 103 6.61 8.72 9.26
C ARG A 103 6.05 8.04 8.03
N TYR A 104 5.28 8.80 7.24
CA TYR A 104 4.68 8.38 5.96
C TYR A 104 5.27 9.23 4.85
N THR A 105 6.12 8.63 4.03
CA THR A 105 6.78 9.32 2.91
C THR A 105 6.17 8.92 1.59
N PHE A 106 5.74 9.90 0.81
CA PHE A 106 5.15 9.71 -0.51
C PHE A 106 6.24 9.60 -1.55
N VAL A 107 6.27 8.49 -2.27
CA VAL A 107 7.20 8.25 -3.38
C VAL A 107 6.45 8.07 -4.69
N GLN A 108 7.15 8.16 -5.81
CA GLN A 108 6.54 8.01 -7.12
C GLN A 108 5.84 6.65 -7.28
N ALA A 109 4.68 6.68 -7.93
CA ALA A 109 4.05 5.55 -8.59
C ALA A 109 3.67 5.95 -10.01
N VAL A 110 3.60 4.99 -10.93
CA VAL A 110 3.26 5.22 -12.35
C VAL A 110 1.93 4.52 -12.64
N HIS A 111 0.86 5.27 -12.47
CA HIS A 111 -0.51 4.78 -12.61
C HIS A 111 -1.45 5.93 -12.96
N SER A 112 -2.70 5.63 -13.30
CA SER A 112 -3.76 6.64 -13.35
C SER A 112 -4.23 6.99 -11.94
N ASN A 113 -4.86 8.16 -11.79
CA ASN A 113 -5.42 8.56 -10.50
C ASN A 113 -6.69 9.38 -10.71
N GLY A 114 -7.81 8.83 -10.23
CA GLY A 114 -9.12 9.48 -10.19
C GLY A 114 -9.76 9.19 -8.85
N ILE A 115 -10.74 9.98 -8.43
CA ILE A 115 -11.57 9.67 -7.27
C ILE A 115 -12.91 9.20 -7.81
N ASP A 116 -13.10 7.87 -7.87
CA ASP A 116 -14.26 7.27 -8.49
C ASP A 116 -15.57 7.72 -7.82
N GLU A 117 -15.59 7.84 -6.50
CA GLU A 117 -16.73 8.31 -5.71
C GLU A 117 -17.10 9.79 -5.99
N ALA A 118 -16.12 10.61 -6.37
CA ALA A 118 -16.34 12.02 -6.68
C ALA A 118 -16.89 12.23 -8.09
N GLY A 119 -16.87 11.20 -8.93
CA GLY A 119 -17.28 11.27 -10.32
C GLY A 119 -16.26 11.97 -11.22
N PHE A 120 -16.65 12.21 -12.47
CA PHE A 120 -15.79 12.87 -13.45
C PHE A 120 -15.49 14.32 -13.07
N GLY A 121 -14.22 14.70 -13.16
CA GLY A 121 -13.77 16.09 -13.02
C GLY A 121 -13.06 16.41 -11.70
N TRP A 122 -12.96 15.47 -10.76
CA TRP A 122 -12.10 15.66 -9.59
C TRP A 122 -10.68 15.18 -9.90
N ASP A 123 -9.73 16.10 -9.91
CA ASP A 123 -8.32 15.79 -10.03
C ASP A 123 -7.81 15.19 -8.72
N ALA A 124 -7.37 13.94 -8.75
CA ALA A 124 -6.81 13.23 -7.60
C ALA A 124 -5.29 13.45 -7.43
N GLY A 125 -4.66 14.23 -8.31
CA GLY A 125 -3.22 14.44 -8.32
C GLY A 125 -2.44 13.22 -8.80
N SER A 126 -1.22 13.05 -8.34
CA SER A 126 -0.39 11.90 -8.68
C SER A 126 -0.69 10.69 -7.78
N PRO A 127 -0.72 9.47 -8.33
CA PRO A 127 -0.70 8.26 -7.49
C PRO A 127 0.62 8.18 -6.73
N ALA A 128 0.63 7.50 -5.60
CA ALA A 128 1.81 7.39 -4.75
C ALA A 128 2.07 5.96 -4.29
N GLY A 129 3.35 5.59 -4.21
CA GLY A 129 3.80 4.58 -3.27
C GLY A 129 4.07 5.23 -1.92
N ILE A 130 4.02 4.44 -0.85
CA ILE A 130 4.23 4.94 0.52
C ILE A 130 5.40 4.18 1.16
N VAL A 131 6.35 4.93 1.71
CA VAL A 131 7.36 4.37 2.63
C VAL A 131 6.95 4.72 4.05
N VAL A 132 6.76 3.70 4.88
CA VAL A 132 6.31 3.82 6.27
C VAL A 132 7.46 3.48 7.21
N GLY A 133 7.65 4.29 8.26
CA GLY A 133 8.65 4.11 9.30
C GLY A 133 9.99 4.79 9.01
N ASP A 134 10.86 4.81 10.02
CA ASP A 134 12.20 5.39 9.95
C ASP A 134 13.31 4.33 10.21
N ASN A 135 13.15 3.46 11.22
CA ASN A 135 14.13 2.45 11.58
C ASN A 135 13.94 1.13 10.82
N VAL A 136 12.72 0.64 10.79
CA VAL A 136 12.27 -0.43 9.91
C VAL A 136 11.35 0.21 8.88
N THR A 137 11.76 0.17 7.62
CA THR A 137 11.00 0.80 6.55
C THR A 137 10.26 -0.24 5.72
N ILE A 138 8.97 0.03 5.53
CA ILE A 138 8.07 -0.76 4.69
C ILE A 138 7.74 0.08 3.46
N TYR A 139 7.87 -0.49 2.27
CA TYR A 139 7.43 0.15 1.04
C TYR A 139 6.18 -0.54 0.51
N HIS A 140 5.07 0.18 0.53
CA HIS A 140 3.85 -0.20 -0.18
C HIS A 140 3.84 0.53 -1.52
N ALA A 141 3.90 -0.22 -2.61
CA ALA A 141 4.06 0.38 -3.95
C ALA A 141 2.81 1.12 -4.43
N GLY A 142 1.64 0.84 -3.83
CA GLY A 142 0.36 1.19 -4.43
C GLY A 142 0.20 0.51 -5.78
N ASP A 143 -0.66 1.02 -6.61
CA ASP A 143 -0.75 0.60 -8.00
C ASP A 143 0.30 1.31 -8.83
N THR A 144 1.12 0.53 -9.51
CA THR A 144 2.20 1.06 -10.33
C THR A 144 2.61 0.12 -11.44
N ALA A 145 3.04 0.72 -12.56
CA ALA A 145 3.89 0.05 -13.53
C ALA A 145 5.33 -0.05 -12.98
N LEU A 146 6.18 -0.84 -13.63
CA LEU A 146 7.61 -0.83 -13.38
C LEU A 146 8.24 0.49 -13.84
N PHE A 147 9.10 1.09 -13.00
CA PHE A 147 9.89 2.26 -13.36
C PHE A 147 11.31 2.19 -12.76
N SER A 148 12.27 2.82 -13.44
CA SER A 148 13.70 2.72 -13.10
C SER A 148 14.03 3.31 -11.72
N ASP A 149 13.30 4.36 -11.33
CA ASP A 149 13.60 5.12 -10.11
C ASP A 149 13.17 4.39 -8.82
N MET A 150 12.62 3.17 -8.93
CA MET A 150 12.54 2.24 -7.79
C MET A 150 13.92 2.01 -7.14
N SER A 151 15.02 2.13 -7.91
CA SER A 151 16.38 2.10 -7.37
C SER A 151 16.68 3.26 -6.42
N LEU A 152 16.08 4.44 -6.62
CA LEU A 152 16.21 5.59 -5.72
C LEU A 152 15.43 5.38 -4.42
N ILE A 153 14.29 4.67 -4.46
CA ILE A 153 13.56 4.27 -3.24
C ILE A 153 14.47 3.38 -2.38
N ARG A 154 15.18 2.41 -3.01
CA ARG A 154 16.17 1.59 -2.31
C ARG A 154 17.30 2.45 -1.72
N GLU A 155 17.88 3.34 -2.51
CA GLU A 155 19.02 4.17 -2.08
C GLU A 155 18.67 5.04 -0.87
N LEU A 156 17.50 5.68 -0.91
CA LEU A 156 17.06 6.65 0.09
C LEU A 156 16.49 5.99 1.36
N TYR A 157 15.71 4.91 1.20
CA TYR A 157 14.89 4.38 2.30
C TYR A 157 15.22 2.95 2.69
N LYS A 158 15.90 2.18 1.84
CA LYS A 158 16.34 0.79 2.08
C LYS A 158 15.22 -0.07 2.68
N PRO A 159 14.07 -0.20 2.01
CA PRO A 159 12.92 -0.89 2.57
C PRO A 159 13.26 -2.33 2.93
N LYS A 160 12.95 -2.72 4.18
CA LYS A 160 13.10 -4.10 4.65
C LYS A 160 12.06 -4.99 3.98
N VAL A 161 10.85 -4.48 3.84
CA VAL A 161 9.73 -5.16 3.17
C VAL A 161 9.24 -4.30 2.02
N ALA A 162 8.97 -4.93 0.88
CA ALA A 162 8.27 -4.31 -0.25
C ALA A 162 6.97 -5.06 -0.55
N MET A 163 5.85 -4.35 -0.58
CA MET A 163 4.55 -4.86 -1.02
C MET A 163 4.37 -4.44 -2.48
N LEU A 164 4.34 -5.42 -3.39
CA LEU A 164 4.36 -5.16 -4.83
C LEU A 164 3.15 -5.77 -5.54
N PRO A 165 2.44 -5.00 -6.39
CA PRO A 165 1.36 -5.54 -7.20
C PRO A 165 1.93 -6.46 -8.28
N ILE A 166 1.29 -7.63 -8.49
CA ILE A 166 1.72 -8.65 -9.46
C ILE A 166 0.62 -9.10 -10.41
N GLY A 167 -0.60 -8.55 -10.29
CA GLY A 167 -1.78 -9.01 -11.03
C GLY A 167 -1.77 -8.73 -12.54
N GLY A 168 -0.84 -7.92 -13.02
CA GLY A 168 -0.79 -7.50 -14.43
C GLY A 168 -1.99 -6.63 -14.82
N ARG A 169 -2.25 -6.47 -16.11
CA ARG A 169 -3.30 -5.67 -16.72
C ARG A 169 -3.34 -4.19 -16.29
N PHE A 170 -3.50 -3.91 -15.00
CA PHE A 170 -3.55 -2.55 -14.45
C PHE A 170 -2.26 -2.14 -13.76
N THR A 171 -1.48 -3.12 -13.32
CA THR A 171 -0.22 -2.96 -12.58
C THR A 171 0.88 -3.82 -13.19
N MET A 172 1.99 -3.98 -12.49
CA MET A 172 3.05 -4.91 -12.88
C MET A 172 2.52 -6.35 -12.97
N ASP A 173 3.04 -7.11 -13.92
CA ASP A 173 2.96 -8.57 -13.91
C ASP A 173 4.14 -9.19 -13.14
N ILE A 174 4.16 -10.52 -12.99
CA ILE A 174 5.21 -11.23 -12.24
C ILE A 174 6.62 -11.02 -12.81
N ASN A 175 6.78 -10.78 -14.12
CA ASN A 175 8.09 -10.52 -14.72
C ASN A 175 8.57 -9.11 -14.41
N GLN A 176 7.69 -8.14 -14.49
CA GLN A 176 7.96 -6.74 -14.13
C GLN A 176 8.23 -6.61 -12.63
N ALA A 177 7.44 -7.28 -11.79
CA ALA A 177 7.63 -7.29 -10.34
C ALA A 177 8.97 -7.92 -9.93
N LEU A 178 9.46 -8.97 -10.61
CA LEU A 178 10.82 -9.48 -10.41
C LEU A 178 11.89 -8.41 -10.67
N ILE A 179 11.73 -7.60 -11.72
CA ILE A 179 12.66 -6.51 -12.00
C ILE A 179 12.57 -5.45 -10.89
N ALA A 180 11.36 -5.13 -10.42
CA ALA A 180 11.16 -4.23 -9.29
C ALA A 180 11.86 -4.72 -8.02
N VAL A 181 11.77 -6.02 -7.70
CA VAL A 181 12.52 -6.64 -6.58
C VAL A 181 14.03 -6.43 -6.74
N ARG A 182 14.57 -6.61 -7.96
CA ARG A 182 16.01 -6.39 -8.23
C ARG A 182 16.43 -4.94 -8.07
N LEU A 183 15.55 -3.98 -8.36
CA LEU A 183 15.81 -2.55 -8.17
C LEU A 183 15.73 -2.15 -6.70
N LEU A 184 14.73 -2.65 -5.98
CA LEU A 184 14.45 -2.35 -4.57
C LEU A 184 15.37 -3.12 -3.61
N GLN A 185 15.70 -4.37 -3.93
CA GLN A 185 16.47 -5.31 -3.11
C GLN A 185 15.99 -5.36 -1.63
N PRO A 186 14.70 -5.57 -1.37
CA PRO A 186 14.21 -5.70 0.00
C PRO A 186 14.64 -7.05 0.58
N GLN A 187 14.62 -7.18 1.92
CA GLN A 187 14.78 -8.48 2.56
C GLN A 187 13.59 -9.39 2.26
N PHE A 188 12.37 -8.83 2.33
CA PHE A 188 11.12 -9.54 2.09
C PHE A 188 10.30 -8.83 1.02
N VAL A 189 9.64 -9.61 0.17
CA VAL A 189 8.61 -9.11 -0.74
C VAL A 189 7.29 -9.80 -0.47
N ILE A 190 6.23 -9.02 -0.33
CA ILE A 190 4.85 -9.50 -0.21
C ILE A 190 4.14 -9.16 -1.52
N PRO A 191 3.72 -10.16 -2.31
CA PRO A 191 2.90 -9.92 -3.50
C PRO A 191 1.50 -9.46 -3.09
N MET A 192 0.95 -8.49 -3.82
CA MET A 192 -0.38 -7.96 -3.60
C MET A 192 -1.10 -7.68 -4.92
N HIS A 193 -2.36 -7.22 -4.88
CA HIS A 193 -3.17 -6.83 -6.03
C HIS A 193 -3.24 -7.93 -7.10
N TYR A 194 -3.50 -9.17 -6.68
CA TYR A 194 -3.64 -10.33 -7.56
C TYR A 194 -4.75 -11.26 -7.08
N ASN A 195 -5.34 -12.01 -8.00
CA ASN A 195 -6.37 -13.03 -7.76
C ASN A 195 -7.68 -12.55 -7.08
N THR A 196 -7.81 -11.28 -6.73
CA THR A 196 -9.05 -10.71 -6.20
C THR A 196 -10.16 -10.78 -7.24
N PHE A 197 -9.83 -10.52 -8.49
CA PHE A 197 -10.73 -10.56 -9.64
C PHE A 197 -10.11 -11.37 -10.79
N ASP A 198 -10.95 -11.95 -11.64
CA ASP A 198 -10.50 -12.80 -12.76
C ASP A 198 -9.51 -12.10 -13.70
N VAL A 199 -9.64 -10.78 -13.85
CA VAL A 199 -8.80 -9.97 -14.75
C VAL A 199 -7.38 -9.71 -14.25
N ILE A 200 -7.12 -9.96 -12.96
CA ILE A 200 -5.81 -9.78 -12.30
C ILE A 200 -5.26 -11.10 -11.74
N ARG A 201 -5.54 -12.20 -12.41
CA ARG A 201 -4.98 -13.51 -12.02
C ARG A 201 -3.48 -13.58 -12.26
N ALA A 202 -2.74 -14.03 -11.25
CA ALA A 202 -1.31 -14.28 -11.34
C ALA A 202 -0.93 -15.61 -10.71
N ASP A 203 0.09 -16.27 -11.28
CA ASP A 203 0.72 -17.46 -10.70
C ASP A 203 1.74 -17.02 -9.64
N VAL A 204 1.27 -16.87 -8.41
CA VAL A 204 2.10 -16.40 -7.29
C VAL A 204 3.21 -17.39 -6.93
N GLY A 205 2.96 -18.70 -7.09
CA GLY A 205 4.01 -19.72 -6.89
C GLY A 205 5.13 -19.64 -7.93
N LYS A 206 4.80 -19.25 -9.18
CA LYS A 206 5.81 -18.95 -10.19
C LYS A 206 6.58 -17.67 -9.83
N PHE A 207 5.90 -16.62 -9.36
CA PHE A 207 6.57 -15.41 -8.90
C PHE A 207 7.57 -15.71 -7.78
N GLN A 208 7.18 -16.48 -6.77
CA GLN A 208 8.04 -16.89 -5.67
C GLN A 208 9.31 -17.57 -6.18
N ARG A 209 9.17 -18.62 -6.98
CA ARG A 209 10.34 -19.32 -7.54
C ARG A 209 11.25 -18.39 -8.33
N MET A 210 10.68 -17.50 -9.16
CA MET A 210 11.46 -16.56 -9.97
C MET A 210 12.27 -15.58 -9.13
N VAL A 211 11.71 -15.08 -8.02
CA VAL A 211 12.38 -14.14 -7.12
C VAL A 211 13.50 -14.86 -6.34
N GLU A 212 13.18 -15.98 -5.68
CA GLU A 212 14.10 -16.72 -4.83
C GLU A 212 15.26 -17.38 -5.62
N ASP A 213 15.02 -17.78 -6.88
CA ASP A 213 16.08 -18.31 -7.77
C ASP A 213 17.05 -17.23 -8.27
N GLN A 214 16.65 -15.95 -8.28
CA GLN A 214 17.37 -14.89 -8.99
C GLN A 214 17.75 -13.68 -8.12
N THR A 215 17.39 -13.70 -6.85
CA THR A 215 17.69 -12.62 -5.87
C THR A 215 17.88 -13.23 -4.49
N ASP A 216 18.40 -12.42 -3.55
CA ASP A 216 18.48 -12.78 -2.12
C ASP A 216 17.22 -12.40 -1.33
N THR A 217 16.15 -11.97 -2.02
CA THR A 217 14.89 -11.57 -1.40
C THR A 217 14.02 -12.79 -1.13
N GLU A 218 13.49 -12.91 0.08
CA GLU A 218 12.49 -13.92 0.45
C GLU A 218 11.08 -13.45 0.04
N VAL A 219 10.29 -14.34 -0.56
CA VAL A 219 8.89 -14.05 -0.89
C VAL A 219 7.98 -14.56 0.22
N VAL A 220 7.29 -13.65 0.88
CA VAL A 220 6.32 -13.98 1.92
C VAL A 220 4.95 -14.12 1.28
N LEU A 221 4.48 -15.35 1.12
CA LEU A 221 3.11 -15.63 0.69
C LEU A 221 2.19 -15.60 1.90
N MET A 222 1.09 -14.86 1.79
CA MET A 222 0.11 -14.68 2.85
C MET A 222 -1.29 -15.04 2.33
N GLU A 223 -2.10 -15.62 3.19
CA GLU A 223 -3.55 -15.63 3.02
C GLU A 223 -4.14 -14.41 3.75
N PRO A 224 -5.32 -13.89 3.33
CA PRO A 224 -5.96 -12.79 4.06
C PRO A 224 -6.13 -13.12 5.55
N GLY A 225 -5.72 -12.20 6.42
CA GLY A 225 -5.66 -12.37 7.88
C GLY A 225 -4.30 -12.86 8.42
N ASP A 226 -3.41 -13.35 7.54
CA ASP A 226 -2.06 -13.73 7.97
C ASP A 226 -1.23 -12.50 8.37
N SER A 227 -0.33 -12.70 9.33
CA SER A 227 0.56 -11.65 9.84
C SER A 227 2.00 -12.12 9.91
N ILE A 228 2.94 -11.19 9.68
CA ILE A 228 4.37 -11.38 9.95
C ILE A 228 4.90 -10.29 10.86
N ASP A 229 5.91 -10.59 11.65
CA ASP A 229 6.67 -9.62 12.45
C ASP A 229 8.05 -9.38 11.79
N VAL A 230 8.44 -8.12 11.60
CA VAL A 230 9.66 -7.74 10.89
C VAL A 230 10.50 -6.73 11.67
#